data_d554bff05e65681359c1d36357cd7624
#
_entry.id   d554bff05e65681359c1d36357cd7624
#
_cell.length_a   1.000
_cell.length_b   1.000
_cell.length_c   1.000
_cell.angle_alpha   90.00
_cell.angle_beta   90.00
_cell.angle_gamma   90.00
#
_symmetry.space_group_name_H-M   'P 1'
#
loop_
_entity.id
_entity.type
_entity.pdbx_description
1 polymer ?
#
loop_
_entity_poly.entity_id
_entity_poly.type
_entity_poly.pdbx_seq_one_letter_code
_entity_poly.pdbx_strand_id
1 'polypeptide(L)'
;AMSCTEDSQILGRININEAPVTVLMAIPGMTESIADAIIAARPAVEDGSDSTSVMETRNSPSWLLAEGIVDVETLRMIGPWLTCGGDVYYFQAIGHFDEGGPNTRLEATIDGTQSPPRILFQRDLTSLGRGFHPAVLNVSP
;
A
#
# COMPACT_ATOMS: atom_id res chain seq x y z
N ALA A 1 -22.21 12.87 6.73
CA ALA A 1 -22.22 12.19 8.02
C ALA A 1 -20.90 11.41 8.12
N MET A 2 -19.97 11.86 8.98
CA MET A 2 -18.81 11.05 9.34
C MET A 2 -19.35 9.88 10.15
N SER A 3 -19.25 8.66 9.58
CA SER A 3 -19.62 7.44 10.30
C SER A 3 -18.48 7.13 11.29
N CYS A 4 -18.70 7.39 12.56
CA CYS A 4 -17.91 6.81 13.63
C CYS A 4 -18.47 5.40 13.88
N THR A 5 -17.94 4.41 13.19
CA THR A 5 -18.17 3.02 13.55
C THR A 5 -17.27 2.68 14.73
N GLU A 6 -17.83 2.05 15.77
CA GLU A 6 -17.07 1.52 16.92
C GLU A 6 -16.27 0.26 16.55
N ASP A 7 -16.39 -0.22 15.31
CA ASP A 7 -15.65 -1.38 14.81
C ASP A 7 -14.17 -1.00 14.62
N SER A 8 -13.31 -1.80 15.21
CA SER A 8 -11.86 -1.64 15.14
C SER A 8 -11.29 -1.87 13.71
N GLN A 9 -12.09 -2.39 12.79
CA GLN A 9 -11.73 -2.63 11.39
C GLN A 9 -12.87 -2.22 10.47
N ILE A 10 -12.54 -1.43 9.45
CA ILE A 10 -13.47 -1.07 8.37
C ILE A 10 -13.04 -1.84 7.12
N LEU A 11 -13.83 -2.85 6.76
CA LEU A 11 -13.58 -3.71 5.61
C LEU A 11 -13.95 -3.00 4.29
N GLY A 12 -13.26 -3.40 3.21
CA GLY A 12 -13.64 -3.02 1.85
C GLY A 12 -13.19 -1.64 1.39
N ARG A 13 -12.33 -0.95 2.13
CA ARG A 13 -11.73 0.32 1.67
C ARG A 13 -10.51 0.08 0.81
N ILE A 14 -10.37 0.91 -0.21
CA ILE A 14 -9.28 0.88 -1.19
C ILE A 14 -8.23 1.92 -0.81
N ASN A 15 -6.98 1.49 -0.67
CA ASN A 15 -5.85 2.38 -0.40
C ASN A 15 -5.51 3.18 -1.66
N ILE A 16 -5.84 4.48 -1.66
CA ILE A 16 -5.60 5.38 -2.81
C ILE A 16 -4.12 5.66 -3.05
N ASN A 17 -3.26 5.41 -2.09
CA ASN A 17 -1.82 5.63 -2.25
C ASN A 17 -1.13 4.48 -3.01
N GLU A 18 -1.75 3.29 -3.09
CA GLU A 18 -1.13 2.07 -3.63
C GLU A 18 -1.96 1.39 -4.73
N ALA A 19 -3.29 1.53 -4.69
CA ALA A 19 -4.19 0.78 -5.58
C ALA A 19 -3.91 1.09 -7.06
N PRO A 20 -3.84 0.07 -7.95
CA PRO A 20 -3.70 0.29 -9.38
C PRO A 20 -4.96 0.95 -9.96
N VAL A 21 -4.82 1.57 -11.16
CA VAL A 21 -5.92 2.28 -11.84
C VAL A 21 -7.18 1.42 -11.97
N THR A 22 -7.02 0.14 -12.31
CA THR A 22 -8.13 -0.80 -12.47
C THR A 22 -8.94 -1.01 -11.20
N VAL A 23 -8.29 -0.95 -10.04
CA VAL A 23 -8.95 -1.06 -8.72
C VAL A 23 -9.62 0.26 -8.34
N LEU A 24 -8.97 1.40 -8.62
CA LEU A 24 -9.58 2.72 -8.42
C LEU A 24 -10.86 2.89 -9.23
N MET A 25 -10.86 2.43 -10.48
CA MET A 25 -12.03 2.49 -11.38
C MET A 25 -13.22 1.62 -10.91
N ALA A 26 -13.01 0.68 -10.01
CA ALA A 26 -14.09 -0.11 -9.40
C ALA A 26 -14.87 0.66 -8.32
N ILE A 27 -14.38 1.83 -7.89
CA ILE A 27 -15.03 2.67 -6.87
C ILE A 27 -16.23 3.39 -7.50
N PRO A 28 -17.45 3.29 -6.93
CA PRO A 28 -18.60 4.02 -7.41
C PRO A 28 -18.36 5.54 -7.43
N GLY A 29 -18.53 6.16 -8.59
CA GLY A 29 -18.28 7.59 -8.78
C GLY A 29 -16.85 7.97 -9.14
N MET A 30 -15.92 7.01 -9.22
CA MET A 30 -14.58 7.23 -9.76
C MET A 30 -14.64 7.38 -11.27
N THR A 31 -13.92 8.36 -11.80
CA THR A 31 -13.72 8.55 -13.24
C THR A 31 -12.27 8.27 -13.61
N GLU A 32 -12.02 7.94 -14.88
CA GLU A 32 -10.66 7.72 -15.38
C GLU A 32 -9.76 8.93 -15.12
N SER A 33 -10.27 10.13 -15.37
CA SER A 33 -9.55 11.38 -15.11
C SER A 33 -9.14 11.56 -13.64
N ILE A 34 -10.02 11.19 -12.70
CA ILE A 34 -9.73 11.27 -11.26
C ILE A 34 -8.71 10.18 -10.89
N ALA A 35 -8.87 8.95 -11.40
CA ALA A 35 -7.95 7.86 -11.12
C ALA A 35 -6.53 8.17 -11.61
N ASP A 36 -6.40 8.70 -12.83
CA ASP A 36 -5.10 9.10 -13.41
C ASP A 36 -4.48 10.25 -12.61
N ALA A 37 -5.27 11.25 -12.21
CA ALA A 37 -4.80 12.35 -11.38
C ALA A 37 -4.30 11.87 -10.02
N ILE A 38 -4.99 10.92 -9.39
CA ILE A 38 -4.56 10.28 -8.14
C ILE A 38 -3.20 9.60 -8.33
N ILE A 39 -3.04 8.81 -9.41
CA ILE A 39 -1.78 8.10 -9.68
C ILE A 39 -0.65 9.07 -9.98
N ALA A 40 -0.90 10.10 -10.79
CA ALA A 40 0.10 11.12 -11.11
C ALA A 40 0.55 11.94 -9.89
N ALA A 41 -0.35 12.12 -8.92
CA ALA A 41 -0.05 12.85 -7.70
C ALA A 41 0.70 12.01 -6.65
N ARG A 42 0.78 10.67 -6.81
CA ARG A 42 1.53 9.83 -5.86
C ARG A 42 3.01 10.20 -5.84
N PRO A 43 3.65 10.18 -4.66
CA PRO A 43 5.09 10.36 -4.61
C PRO A 43 5.75 9.23 -5.41
N ALA A 44 6.70 9.60 -6.26
CA ALA A 44 7.58 8.60 -6.86
C ALA A 44 8.34 7.91 -5.72
N VAL A 45 8.33 6.59 -5.70
CA VAL A 45 9.21 5.81 -4.82
C VAL A 45 10.61 5.92 -5.44
N GLU A 46 11.30 7.02 -5.17
CA GLU A 46 12.71 7.12 -5.48
C GLU A 46 13.50 6.47 -4.33
N ASP A 47 14.33 5.51 -4.68
CA ASP A 47 15.23 4.85 -3.75
C ASP A 47 16.00 5.89 -2.92
N GLY A 48 15.74 5.94 -1.60
CA GLY A 48 16.52 6.70 -0.63
C GLY A 48 16.03 8.10 -0.27
N SER A 49 14.90 8.59 -0.77
CA SER A 49 14.29 9.82 -0.25
C SER A 49 13.37 9.54 0.95
N ASP A 50 13.34 10.47 1.91
CA ASP A 50 12.47 10.43 3.09
C ASP A 50 10.97 10.38 2.68
N SER A 51 10.52 9.21 2.26
CA SER A 51 9.10 8.92 1.99
C SER A 51 8.21 9.11 3.21
N THR A 52 8.81 9.15 4.40
CA THR A 52 8.11 9.29 5.67
C THR A 52 7.33 10.62 5.76
N SER A 53 7.91 11.74 5.32
CA SER A 53 7.26 13.06 5.41
C SER A 53 6.06 13.21 4.45
N VAL A 54 6.12 12.57 3.29
CA VAL A 54 5.04 12.61 2.30
C VAL A 54 3.91 11.65 2.71
N MET A 55 4.24 10.51 3.31
CA MET A 55 3.24 9.62 3.88
C MET A 55 2.50 10.25 5.05
N GLU A 56 3.15 11.05 5.89
CA GLU A 56 2.50 11.77 7.00
C GLU A 56 1.43 12.75 6.50
N THR A 57 1.65 13.43 5.38
CA THR A 57 0.67 14.37 4.80
C THR A 57 -0.49 13.69 4.09
N ARG A 58 -0.37 12.39 3.74
CA ARG A 58 -1.37 11.62 2.98
C ARG A 58 -2.05 10.52 3.79
N ASN A 59 -2.18 10.72 5.09
CA ASN A 59 -2.86 9.80 6.00
C ASN A 59 -4.39 9.79 5.89
N SER A 60 -4.96 10.77 5.19
CA SER A 60 -6.41 10.91 5.03
C SER A 60 -6.76 11.22 3.58
N PRO A 61 -7.86 10.68 3.02
CA PRO A 61 -8.31 10.99 1.66
C PRO A 61 -8.56 12.49 1.38
N SER A 62 -8.56 13.32 2.42
CA SER A 62 -8.68 14.78 2.29
C SER A 62 -7.56 15.45 1.48
N TRP A 63 -6.41 14.77 1.28
CA TRP A 63 -5.37 15.29 0.41
C TRP A 63 -5.81 15.44 -1.05
N LEU A 64 -6.79 14.63 -1.50
CA LEU A 64 -7.39 14.77 -2.84
C LEU A 64 -8.08 16.12 -3.03
N LEU A 65 -8.69 16.64 -1.94
CA LEU A 65 -9.31 17.96 -1.95
C LEU A 65 -8.26 19.07 -1.86
N ALA A 66 -7.24 18.89 -1.02
CA ALA A 66 -6.17 19.87 -0.83
C ALA A 66 -5.36 20.09 -2.12
N GLU A 67 -5.15 19.05 -2.90
CA GLU A 67 -4.48 19.12 -4.21
C GLU A 67 -5.42 19.47 -5.37
N GLY A 68 -6.72 19.64 -5.10
CA GLY A 68 -7.70 20.03 -6.11
C GLY A 68 -8.05 18.94 -7.14
N ILE A 69 -7.76 17.67 -6.80
CA ILE A 69 -8.04 16.51 -7.67
C ILE A 69 -9.54 16.24 -7.71
N VAL A 70 -10.23 16.42 -6.58
CA VAL A 70 -11.68 16.28 -6.46
C VAL A 70 -12.27 17.47 -5.71
N ASP A 71 -13.54 17.72 -5.96
CA ASP A 71 -14.33 18.65 -5.16
C ASP A 71 -14.96 17.98 -3.93
N VAL A 72 -15.60 18.77 -3.06
CA VAL A 72 -16.21 18.30 -1.82
C VAL A 72 -17.33 17.29 -2.08
N GLU A 73 -18.11 17.49 -3.15
CA GLU A 73 -19.21 16.59 -3.49
C GLU A 73 -18.70 15.23 -3.95
N THR A 74 -17.73 15.22 -4.83
CA THR A 74 -17.07 14.00 -5.29
C THR A 74 -16.41 13.28 -4.12
N LEU A 75 -15.69 13.99 -3.26
CA LEU A 75 -15.05 13.37 -2.08
C LEU A 75 -16.08 12.76 -1.12
N ARG A 76 -17.25 13.38 -0.95
CA ARG A 76 -18.34 12.80 -0.14
C ARG A 76 -18.89 11.50 -0.73
N MET A 77 -18.93 11.40 -2.04
CA MET A 77 -19.44 10.23 -2.77
C MET A 77 -18.45 9.07 -2.71
N ILE A 78 -17.17 9.31 -3.03
CA ILE A 78 -16.15 8.26 -3.09
C ILE A 78 -15.50 7.95 -1.72
N GLY A 79 -15.48 8.92 -0.80
CA GLY A 79 -14.78 8.84 0.48
C GLY A 79 -15.09 7.61 1.36
N PRO A 80 -16.33 7.12 1.42
CA PRO A 80 -16.64 5.89 2.16
C PRO A 80 -15.85 4.66 1.69
N TRP A 81 -15.41 4.64 0.43
CA TRP A 81 -14.66 3.55 -0.19
C TRP A 81 -13.14 3.71 -0.10
N LEU A 82 -12.67 4.87 0.39
CA LEU A 82 -11.25 5.22 0.38
C LEU A 82 -10.60 5.02 1.74
N THR A 83 -9.32 4.65 1.67
CA THR A 83 -8.36 4.75 2.77
C THR A 83 -7.02 5.23 2.21
N CYS A 84 -6.14 5.73 3.09
CA CYS A 84 -4.78 6.15 2.71
C CYS A 84 -3.69 5.26 3.29
N GLY A 85 -4.05 4.25 4.04
CA GLY A 85 -3.15 3.28 4.62
C GLY A 85 -3.89 2.03 5.05
N GLY A 86 -3.14 1.05 5.46
CA GLY A 86 -3.64 -0.18 6.03
C GLY A 86 -2.60 -0.74 6.99
N ASP A 87 -3.06 -1.41 8.03
CA ASP A 87 -2.20 -2.03 9.03
C ASP A 87 -1.88 -3.50 8.69
N VAL A 88 -2.31 -3.96 7.52
CA VAL A 88 -2.00 -5.32 7.03
C VAL A 88 -0.94 -5.23 5.94
N TYR A 89 0.20 -5.86 6.18
CA TYR A 89 1.36 -5.82 5.32
C TYR A 89 1.63 -7.21 4.74
N TYR A 90 1.81 -7.26 3.42
CA TYR A 90 2.33 -8.42 2.72
C TYR A 90 3.77 -8.17 2.31
N PHE A 91 4.66 -9.14 2.55
CA PHE A 91 6.05 -9.05 2.13
C PHE A 91 6.64 -10.42 1.82
N GLN A 92 7.74 -10.39 1.07
CA GLN A 92 8.62 -11.55 0.89
C GLN A 92 10.01 -11.20 1.43
N ALA A 93 10.55 -12.06 2.27
CA ALA A 93 11.91 -11.96 2.77
C ALA A 93 12.77 -13.03 2.09
N ILE A 94 13.96 -12.62 1.64
CA ILE A 94 14.92 -13.51 0.97
C ILE A 94 16.26 -13.40 1.68
N GLY A 95 16.68 -14.51 2.29
CA GLY A 95 18.04 -14.67 2.80
C GLY A 95 18.90 -15.35 1.74
N HIS A 96 20.05 -14.77 1.40
CA HIS A 96 20.98 -15.34 0.41
C HIS A 96 22.41 -14.97 0.73
N PHE A 97 23.36 -15.69 0.12
CA PHE A 97 24.78 -15.35 0.16
C PHE A 97 25.15 -14.63 -1.16
N ASP A 98 25.99 -13.60 -1.07
CA ASP A 98 26.40 -12.77 -2.21
C ASP A 98 27.18 -13.57 -3.26
N GLU A 99 28.04 -14.48 -2.82
CA GLU A 99 28.87 -15.35 -3.69
C GLU A 99 28.10 -16.55 -4.27
N GLY A 100 26.80 -16.63 -4.04
CA GLY A 100 25.99 -17.79 -4.40
C GLY A 100 25.97 -18.84 -3.28
N GLY A 101 25.04 -19.79 -3.37
CA GLY A 101 24.85 -20.81 -2.34
C GLY A 101 23.39 -21.02 -1.99
N PRO A 102 23.11 -21.64 -0.83
CA PRO A 102 21.74 -21.83 -0.40
C PRO A 102 21.03 -20.50 -0.18
N ASN A 103 19.74 -20.48 -0.47
CA ASN A 103 18.86 -19.35 -0.22
C ASN A 103 17.64 -19.81 0.57
N THR A 104 17.04 -18.89 1.30
CA THR A 104 15.75 -19.09 1.96
C THR A 104 14.81 -17.99 1.50
N ARG A 105 13.57 -18.33 1.15
CA ARG A 105 12.55 -17.39 0.74
C ARG A 105 11.28 -17.61 1.54
N LEU A 106 10.82 -16.58 2.19
CA LEU A 106 9.62 -16.56 3.03
C LEU A 106 8.63 -15.53 2.51
N GLU A 107 7.36 -15.90 2.52
CA GLU A 107 6.24 -15.00 2.27
C GLU A 107 5.42 -14.87 3.55
N ALA A 108 5.04 -13.66 3.92
CA ALA A 108 4.20 -13.44 5.09
C ALA A 108 3.22 -12.28 4.91
N THR A 109 2.08 -12.41 5.59
CA THR A 109 1.10 -11.34 5.80
C THR A 109 1.01 -11.08 7.29
N ILE A 110 1.20 -9.82 7.68
CA ILE A 110 1.21 -9.37 9.07
C ILE A 110 0.08 -8.37 9.28
N ASP A 111 -0.67 -8.55 10.36
CA ASP A 111 -1.62 -7.56 10.89
C ASP A 111 -0.91 -6.74 11.97
N GLY A 112 -0.68 -5.47 11.68
CA GLY A 112 -0.06 -4.49 12.57
C GLY A 112 -1.04 -3.71 13.45
N THR A 113 -2.35 -4.04 13.41
CA THR A 113 -3.35 -3.35 14.26
C THR A 113 -3.15 -3.60 15.75
N GLN A 114 -2.33 -4.61 16.10
CA GLN A 114 -2.05 -5.02 17.47
C GLN A 114 -0.56 -4.97 17.79
N SER A 115 -0.24 -4.81 19.05
CA SER A 115 1.15 -4.90 19.56
C SER A 115 1.24 -6.07 20.56
N PRO A 116 2.04 -7.12 20.28
CA PRO A 116 2.84 -7.34 19.09
C PRO A 116 2.01 -7.64 17.82
N PRO A 117 2.54 -7.36 16.61
CA PRO A 117 1.86 -7.66 15.37
C PRO A 117 1.56 -9.16 15.23
N ARG A 118 0.43 -9.48 14.59
CA ARG A 118 -0.03 -10.86 14.39
C ARG A 118 0.30 -11.34 12.98
N ILE A 119 0.93 -12.50 12.86
CA ILE A 119 1.12 -13.18 11.58
C ILE A 119 -0.22 -13.82 11.19
N LEU A 120 -0.81 -13.35 10.08
CA LEU A 120 -2.05 -13.90 9.53
C LEU A 120 -1.77 -15.09 8.61
N PHE A 121 -0.66 -15.02 7.87
CA PHE A 121 -0.27 -16.01 6.89
C PHE A 121 1.24 -16.06 6.79
N GLN A 122 1.81 -17.25 6.62
CA GLN A 122 3.22 -17.48 6.38
C GLN A 122 3.40 -18.70 5.50
N ARG A 123 4.29 -18.60 4.49
CA ARG A 123 4.61 -19.71 3.60
C ARG A 123 6.10 -19.70 3.27
N ASP A 124 6.73 -20.88 3.31
CA ASP A 124 8.08 -21.11 2.82
C ASP A 124 8.04 -21.29 1.30
N LEU A 125 8.78 -20.46 0.59
CA LEU A 125 8.95 -20.47 -0.85
C LEU A 125 10.36 -20.91 -1.28
N THR A 126 11.18 -21.39 -0.38
CA THR A 126 12.59 -21.76 -0.61
C THR A 126 12.73 -22.73 -1.78
N SER A 127 11.81 -23.69 -1.91
CA SER A 127 11.77 -24.67 -3.01
C SER A 127 11.53 -24.05 -4.39
N LEU A 128 10.98 -22.84 -4.46
CA LEU A 128 10.76 -22.11 -5.70
C LEU A 128 11.96 -21.26 -6.13
N GLY A 129 13.07 -21.34 -5.38
CA GLY A 129 14.29 -20.56 -5.63
C GLY A 129 14.15 -19.09 -5.23
N ARG A 130 15.15 -18.29 -5.62
CA ARG A 130 15.23 -16.87 -5.20
C ARG A 130 14.06 -16.02 -5.66
N GLY A 131 13.48 -16.31 -6.82
CA GLY A 131 12.34 -15.57 -7.38
C GLY A 131 12.68 -14.20 -7.97
N PHE A 132 13.79 -13.58 -7.56
CA PHE A 132 14.30 -12.29 -8.04
C PHE A 132 15.72 -12.42 -8.57
N HIS A 133 16.06 -11.59 -9.56
CA HIS A 133 17.42 -11.54 -10.08
C HIS A 133 18.36 -10.97 -8.98
N PRO A 134 19.60 -11.49 -8.80
CA PRO A 134 20.52 -11.00 -7.79
C PRO A 134 20.76 -9.49 -7.81
N ALA A 135 20.77 -8.86 -8.98
CA ALA A 135 20.93 -7.42 -9.12
C ALA A 135 19.79 -6.59 -8.47
N VAL A 136 18.61 -7.18 -8.28
CA VAL A 136 17.45 -6.54 -7.59
C VAL A 136 17.59 -6.69 -6.07
N LEU A 137 18.31 -7.72 -5.61
CA LEU A 137 18.49 -8.01 -4.19
C LEU A 137 19.71 -7.29 -3.60
N ASN A 138 20.66 -6.88 -4.44
CA ASN A 138 21.85 -6.13 -4.03
C ASN A 138 21.53 -4.63 -3.96
N VAL A 139 20.62 -4.25 -3.10
CA VAL A 139 20.47 -2.86 -2.66
C VAL A 139 21.65 -2.60 -1.74
N SER A 140 22.70 -1.98 -2.28
CA SER A 140 23.83 -1.53 -1.45
C SER A 140 23.34 -0.56 -0.39
N PRO A 141 23.83 -0.65 0.85
CA PRO A 141 23.48 0.26 1.93
C PRO A 141 23.90 1.70 1.64
#